data_8f54da4430facccd71138a0d43863685
#
_entry.id   8f54da4430facccd71138a0d43863685
#
_cell.length_a   1.000
_cell.length_b   1.000
_cell.length_c   1.000
_cell.angle_alpha   90.00
_cell.angle_beta   90.00
_cell.angle_gamma   90.00
#
_symmetry.space_group_name_H-M   'P 1'
#
loop_
_entity.id
_entity.type
_entity.pdbx_description
1 polymer ?
#
loop_
_entity_poly.entity_id
_entity_poly.type
_entity_poly.pdbx_seq_one_letter_code
_entity_poly.pdbx_strand_id
1 'polypeptide(L)'
;MNKELPIVLHNLAVGYSKKGVHLSQVHQQSNEANQGVQLSQVHQQSNKANQGVHLSQVHQQSDEANQGVHLSQVHQQSNEANQGVHLSQVHQQSNKTQRLVQLRQLHPLNVRCVASDLNATALPGSLTCLIGHNGTGKSTLLRTIAHLQPALDGSVFIGPDDITMLRPSRLSRIISIVLTSRPDARNMTVEELVALGRAPYTGFWGRLSSDDRLIVRQSIESVGIAPMAERRVCSLSDGEMQKVMIAKSLAQQTPVILLDEPTAFLDFPGKIDLMLLLQRLAHEERKTILLSTHDLETALQTADRLWLLANGALHDGTPHELADLGFIDDYIGRKNVKFDRETLSIQIN
;
A
#
# COMPACT_ATOMS: atom_id res chain seq x y z
N MET A 1 12.87 0.58 -23.85
CA MET A 1 12.45 -0.74 -23.33
C MET A 1 11.70 -0.47 -22.02
N ASN A 2 10.38 -0.54 -22.02
CA ASN A 2 9.58 -0.50 -20.80
C ASN A 2 9.96 -1.74 -19.97
N LYS A 3 10.59 -1.52 -18.82
CA LYS A 3 10.84 -2.63 -17.89
C LYS A 3 9.52 -2.97 -17.22
N GLU A 4 9.06 -4.19 -17.36
CA GLU A 4 7.95 -4.74 -16.61
C GLU A 4 8.40 -4.91 -15.15
N LEU A 5 7.86 -4.11 -14.24
CA LEU A 5 8.28 -4.08 -12.84
C LEU A 5 7.09 -4.37 -11.92
N PRO A 6 7.00 -5.57 -11.31
CA PRO A 6 6.01 -5.86 -10.28
C PRO A 6 6.30 -5.06 -9.00
N ILE A 7 5.26 -4.79 -8.23
CA ILE A 7 5.36 -4.35 -6.83
C ILE A 7 5.20 -5.57 -5.94
N VAL A 8 6.14 -5.83 -5.04
CA VAL A 8 6.07 -6.94 -4.09
C VAL A 8 6.20 -6.41 -2.66
N LEU A 9 5.23 -6.74 -1.81
CA LEU A 9 5.24 -6.45 -0.39
C LEU A 9 5.68 -7.69 0.38
N HIS A 10 6.64 -7.53 1.29
CA HIS A 10 7.17 -8.62 2.10
C HIS A 10 7.06 -8.28 3.59
N ASN A 11 6.14 -8.94 4.29
CA ASN A 11 5.87 -8.75 5.72
C ASN A 11 5.77 -7.27 6.13
N LEU A 12 5.20 -6.44 5.25
CA LEU A 12 5.21 -5.00 5.39
C LEU A 12 4.31 -4.56 6.54
N ALA A 13 4.82 -3.65 7.39
CA ALA A 13 4.04 -2.93 8.37
C ALA A 13 4.02 -1.43 8.04
N VAL A 14 2.85 -0.83 8.07
CA VAL A 14 2.64 0.58 7.75
C VAL A 14 1.97 1.33 8.88
N GLY A 15 2.32 2.61 9.02
CA GLY A 15 1.76 3.47 10.04
C GLY A 15 2.20 4.92 9.87
N TYR A 16 1.82 5.77 10.83
CA TYR A 16 2.17 7.19 10.81
C TYR A 16 2.44 7.74 12.20
N SER A 17 3.24 8.82 12.29
CA SER A 17 3.49 9.54 13.52
C SER A 17 2.41 10.61 13.76
N LYS A 18 1.90 10.71 15.00
CA LYS A 18 0.83 11.65 15.37
C LYS A 18 1.24 13.12 15.46
N LYS A 19 2.53 13.46 15.51
CA LYS A 19 3.03 14.87 15.48
C LYS A 19 4.52 14.89 15.12
N GLY A 20 4.87 15.47 13.98
CA GLY A 20 6.16 16.13 13.71
C GLY A 20 7.47 15.35 13.89
N VAL A 21 7.43 14.09 14.25
CA VAL A 21 8.63 13.24 14.31
C VAL A 21 8.81 12.63 12.93
N HIS A 22 9.90 12.96 12.27
CA HIS A 22 10.26 12.33 11.02
C HIS A 22 10.46 10.82 11.28
N LEU A 23 9.65 9.97 10.66
CA LEU A 23 9.74 8.51 10.77
C LEU A 23 11.14 7.98 10.39
N SER A 24 11.89 8.69 9.55
CA SER A 24 13.30 8.42 9.24
C SER A 24 14.22 8.49 10.46
N GLN A 25 13.97 9.37 11.43
CA GLN A 25 14.75 9.45 12.67
C GLN A 25 14.43 8.29 13.61
N VAL A 26 13.18 7.84 13.60
CA VAL A 26 12.73 6.68 14.40
C VAL A 26 13.38 5.39 13.86
N HIS A 27 13.51 5.26 12.53
CA HIS A 27 14.14 4.08 11.92
C HIS A 27 15.65 3.99 12.20
N GLN A 28 16.36 5.12 12.22
CA GLN A 28 17.77 5.13 12.63
C GLN A 28 17.95 4.72 14.08
N GLN A 29 17.12 5.26 14.99
CA GLN A 29 17.19 4.90 16.42
C GLN A 29 16.82 3.44 16.70
N SER A 30 15.85 2.87 15.95
CA SER A 30 15.48 1.46 16.10
C SER A 30 16.56 0.51 15.57
N ASN A 31 17.26 0.87 14.48
CA ASN A 31 18.37 0.07 13.97
C ASN A 31 19.60 0.13 14.89
N GLU A 32 19.88 1.28 15.51
CA GLU A 32 20.94 1.41 16.51
C GLU A 32 20.61 0.69 17.82
N ALA A 33 19.33 0.75 18.25
CA ALA A 33 18.86 0.02 19.43
C ALA A 33 18.85 -1.50 19.20
N ASN A 34 18.47 -1.98 18.00
CA ASN A 34 18.51 -3.41 17.67
C ASN A 34 19.93 -3.96 17.57
N GLN A 35 20.88 -3.19 17.06
CA GLN A 35 22.29 -3.60 17.08
C GLN A 35 22.86 -3.62 18.50
N GLY A 36 22.49 -2.65 19.34
CA GLY A 36 22.88 -2.60 20.76
C GLY A 36 22.28 -3.73 21.58
N VAL A 37 21.02 -4.09 21.35
CA VAL A 37 20.33 -5.17 22.07
C VAL A 37 20.84 -6.55 21.67
N GLN A 38 21.12 -6.79 20.39
CA GLN A 38 21.72 -8.07 19.95
C GLN A 38 23.13 -8.27 20.51
N LEU A 39 23.97 -7.24 20.55
CA LEU A 39 25.30 -7.33 21.09
C LEU A 39 25.30 -7.51 22.63
N SER A 40 24.41 -6.85 23.35
CA SER A 40 24.29 -7.00 24.80
C SER A 40 23.72 -8.35 25.21
N GLN A 41 22.76 -8.90 24.46
CA GLN A 41 22.20 -10.23 24.71
C GLN A 41 23.22 -11.36 24.41
N VAL A 42 24.00 -11.22 23.32
CA VAL A 42 25.06 -12.17 22.99
C VAL A 42 26.17 -12.12 24.05
N HIS A 43 26.55 -10.94 24.52
CA HIS A 43 27.54 -10.81 25.61
C HIS A 43 27.04 -11.34 26.96
N GLN A 44 25.76 -11.14 27.29
CA GLN A 44 25.18 -11.71 28.51
C GLN A 44 25.01 -13.23 28.43
N GLN A 45 24.68 -13.79 27.28
CA GLN A 45 24.61 -15.24 27.11
C GLN A 45 26.00 -15.91 27.14
N SER A 46 27.01 -15.28 26.56
CA SER A 46 28.39 -15.82 26.63
C SER A 46 28.99 -15.77 28.02
N ASN A 47 28.65 -14.76 28.82
CA ASN A 47 29.11 -14.67 30.22
C ASN A 47 28.28 -15.55 31.18
N LYS A 48 27.04 -15.91 30.86
CA LYS A 48 26.21 -16.83 31.66
C LYS A 48 26.47 -18.30 31.35
N ALA A 49 27.04 -18.62 30.21
CA ALA A 49 27.46 -20.00 29.88
C ALA A 49 28.63 -20.49 30.79
N ASN A 50 29.35 -19.57 31.46
CA ASN A 50 30.45 -19.89 32.40
C ASN A 50 30.06 -19.88 33.89
N GLN A 51 28.79 -19.61 34.23
CA GLN A 51 28.29 -19.73 35.59
C GLN A 51 26.94 -20.45 35.59
N GLY A 52 26.91 -21.68 36.09
CA GLY A 52 25.72 -22.51 36.15
C GLY A 52 24.58 -21.85 36.93
N VAL A 53 23.62 -21.29 36.24
CA VAL A 53 22.39 -20.76 36.82
C VAL A 53 21.21 -21.61 36.34
N HIS A 54 20.48 -22.13 37.30
CA HIS A 54 19.32 -23.00 37.17
C HIS A 54 18.20 -22.35 36.31
N LEU A 55 17.72 -23.07 35.31
CA LEU A 55 16.59 -22.75 34.40
C LEU A 55 15.24 -22.54 35.10
N SER A 56 15.12 -22.75 36.40
CA SER A 56 13.89 -22.66 37.19
C SER A 56 13.41 -21.22 37.48
N GLN A 57 14.29 -20.20 37.39
CA GLN A 57 13.88 -18.82 37.67
C GLN A 57 13.29 -18.04 36.48
N VAL A 58 13.48 -18.53 35.25
CA VAL A 58 12.96 -17.88 34.07
C VAL A 58 11.45 -18.22 33.86
N HIS A 59 11.01 -19.35 34.44
CA HIS A 59 9.59 -19.77 34.34
C HIS A 59 8.68 -19.01 35.34
N GLN A 60 9.19 -18.52 36.45
CA GLN A 60 8.35 -17.80 37.41
C GLN A 60 7.99 -16.36 37.07
N GLN A 61 8.79 -15.67 36.23
CA GLN A 61 8.50 -14.31 35.82
C GLN A 61 7.55 -14.19 34.61
N SER A 62 7.30 -15.29 33.90
CA SER A 62 6.32 -15.32 32.82
C SER A 62 4.90 -15.59 33.29
N ASP A 63 4.70 -16.14 34.47
CA ASP A 63 3.38 -16.52 34.99
C ASP A 63 2.63 -15.38 35.70
N GLU A 64 3.31 -14.32 36.12
CA GLU A 64 2.63 -13.15 36.74
C GLU A 64 2.03 -12.15 35.74
N ALA A 65 2.35 -12.23 34.44
CA ALA A 65 1.81 -11.36 33.41
C ALA A 65 0.56 -11.91 32.67
N ASN A 66 0.16 -13.15 32.97
CA ASN A 66 -0.97 -13.82 32.29
C ASN A 66 -2.09 -14.17 33.26
N GLN A 67 -2.79 -13.18 33.77
CA GLN A 67 -4.10 -13.42 34.39
C GLN A 67 -5.14 -13.70 33.29
N GLY A 68 -5.54 -14.99 33.17
CA GLY A 68 -6.87 -15.36 32.73
C GLY A 68 -7.06 -16.14 31.44
N VAL A 69 -6.21 -17.12 31.10
CA VAL A 69 -6.65 -18.18 30.18
C VAL A 69 -6.13 -19.53 30.68
N HIS A 70 -7.05 -20.40 31.12
CA HIS A 70 -6.75 -21.75 31.57
C HIS A 70 -6.25 -22.62 30.40
N LEU A 71 -4.96 -22.91 30.36
CA LEU A 71 -4.32 -23.81 29.39
C LEU A 71 -4.87 -25.27 29.42
N SER A 72 -5.55 -25.65 30.50
CA SER A 72 -6.14 -26.99 30.67
C SER A 72 -7.36 -27.26 29.77
N GLN A 73 -8.09 -26.24 29.31
CA GLN A 73 -9.23 -26.44 28.42
C GLN A 73 -8.83 -26.62 26.94
N VAL A 74 -7.66 -26.12 26.54
CA VAL A 74 -7.15 -26.26 25.16
C VAL A 74 -6.62 -27.67 24.90
N HIS A 75 -6.12 -28.37 25.93
CA HIS A 75 -5.57 -29.73 25.78
C HIS A 75 -6.65 -30.83 25.70
N GLN A 76 -7.84 -30.62 26.27
CA GLN A 76 -8.93 -31.64 26.21
C GLN A 76 -9.73 -31.58 24.91
N GLN A 77 -9.76 -30.45 24.21
CA GLN A 77 -10.46 -30.32 22.91
C GLN A 77 -9.62 -30.75 21.69
N SER A 78 -8.30 -30.90 21.84
CA SER A 78 -7.41 -31.32 20.74
C SER A 78 -7.41 -32.83 20.45
N ASN A 79 -7.98 -33.65 21.33
CA ASN A 79 -7.97 -35.11 21.16
C ASN A 79 -9.21 -35.67 20.42
N GLU A 80 -10.22 -34.87 20.14
CA GLU A 80 -11.46 -35.34 19.49
C GLU A 80 -11.76 -34.77 18.11
N ALA A 81 -10.95 -33.88 17.57
CA ALA A 81 -11.18 -33.30 16.24
C ALA A 81 -9.95 -33.45 15.34
N ASN A 82 -10.00 -34.44 14.50
CA ASN A 82 -9.10 -34.65 13.36
C ASN A 82 -9.33 -33.55 12.29
N GLN A 83 -8.83 -32.33 12.49
CA GLN A 83 -8.84 -31.25 11.49
C GLN A 83 -7.58 -30.42 11.61
N GLY A 84 -6.60 -30.71 10.74
CA GLY A 84 -5.28 -30.04 10.64
C GLY A 84 -5.28 -28.58 10.17
N VAL A 85 -6.42 -27.87 10.23
CA VAL A 85 -6.56 -26.49 9.71
C VAL A 85 -6.55 -25.43 10.82
N HIS A 86 -6.88 -25.79 12.06
CA HIS A 86 -7.07 -24.79 13.13
C HIS A 86 -5.79 -24.37 13.87
N LEU A 87 -4.77 -25.21 13.91
CA LEU A 87 -3.53 -24.90 14.66
C LEU A 87 -2.62 -23.87 13.97
N SER A 88 -2.60 -23.87 12.63
CA SER A 88 -1.82 -22.90 11.87
C SER A 88 -2.35 -21.47 11.97
N GLN A 89 -3.69 -21.32 12.02
CA GLN A 89 -4.33 -20.00 12.16
C GLN A 89 -4.15 -19.40 13.55
N VAL A 90 -4.22 -20.21 14.60
CA VAL A 90 -4.00 -19.77 15.99
C VAL A 90 -2.54 -19.36 16.20
N HIS A 91 -1.58 -20.10 15.63
CA HIS A 91 -0.15 -19.73 15.69
C HIS A 91 0.15 -18.44 14.91
N GLN A 92 -0.49 -18.25 13.76
CA GLN A 92 -0.31 -17.01 12.98
C GLN A 92 -0.91 -15.79 13.70
N GLN A 93 -2.06 -15.91 14.34
CA GLN A 93 -2.67 -14.83 15.12
C GLN A 93 -1.86 -14.48 16.37
N SER A 94 -1.30 -15.48 17.06
CA SER A 94 -0.43 -15.28 18.22
C SER A 94 0.85 -14.54 17.83
N ASN A 95 1.51 -14.94 16.74
CA ASN A 95 2.70 -14.27 16.22
C ASN A 95 2.41 -12.84 15.77
N LYS A 96 1.25 -12.61 15.16
CA LYS A 96 0.81 -11.28 14.71
C LYS A 96 0.61 -10.33 15.89
N THR A 97 -0.04 -10.80 16.95
CA THR A 97 -0.25 -10.01 18.18
C THR A 97 1.05 -9.70 18.89
N GLN A 98 1.97 -10.67 19.00
CA GLN A 98 3.29 -10.47 19.59
C GLN A 98 4.13 -9.46 18.78
N ARG A 99 4.10 -9.55 17.45
CA ARG A 99 4.82 -8.61 16.57
C ARG A 99 4.26 -7.19 16.66
N LEU A 100 2.94 -7.03 16.76
CA LEU A 100 2.29 -5.73 16.99
C LEU A 100 2.67 -5.13 18.36
N VAL A 101 2.79 -5.95 19.40
CA VAL A 101 3.24 -5.52 20.72
C VAL A 101 4.71 -5.09 20.68
N GLN A 102 5.58 -5.86 19.99
CA GLN A 102 6.98 -5.49 19.79
C GLN A 102 7.14 -4.19 19.01
N LEU A 103 6.39 -4.01 17.92
CA LEU A 103 6.39 -2.76 17.15
C LEU A 103 5.94 -1.55 17.99
N ARG A 104 4.96 -1.74 18.89
CA ARG A 104 4.54 -0.69 19.83
C ARG A 104 5.61 -0.39 20.91
N GLN A 105 6.39 -1.36 21.34
CA GLN A 105 7.48 -1.19 22.30
C GLN A 105 8.72 -0.54 21.69
N LEU A 106 9.02 -0.84 20.41
CA LEU A 106 10.15 -0.27 19.68
C LEU A 106 9.93 1.19 19.27
N HIS A 107 8.67 1.64 19.21
CA HIS A 107 8.31 3.00 18.77
C HIS A 107 7.56 3.76 19.89
N PRO A 108 8.27 4.28 20.91
CA PRO A 108 7.62 4.92 22.03
C PRO A 108 6.83 6.17 21.64
N LEU A 109 5.56 6.15 21.97
CA LEU A 109 4.65 7.26 22.26
C LEU A 109 3.96 8.00 21.10
N ASN A 110 4.39 7.93 19.82
CA ASN A 110 3.74 8.74 18.78
C ASN A 110 3.50 8.04 17.43
N VAL A 111 3.84 6.76 17.27
CA VAL A 111 3.64 6.01 16.02
C VAL A 111 2.42 5.11 16.14
N ARG A 112 1.47 5.26 15.21
CA ARG A 112 0.32 4.38 15.08
C ARG A 112 0.56 3.40 13.94
N CYS A 113 0.74 2.12 14.26
CA CYS A 113 0.67 1.04 13.26
C CYS A 113 -0.77 0.90 12.78
N VAL A 114 -0.98 0.91 11.48
CA VAL A 114 -2.29 0.82 10.84
C VAL A 114 -2.54 -0.58 10.32
N ALA A 115 -1.53 -1.18 9.71
CA ALA A 115 -1.58 -2.56 9.21
C ALA A 115 -0.19 -3.18 9.26
N SER A 116 -0.11 -4.50 9.43
CA SER A 116 1.15 -5.27 9.53
C SER A 116 1.02 -6.62 8.84
N ASP A 117 2.17 -7.25 8.60
CA ASP A 117 2.29 -8.54 7.92
C ASP A 117 1.64 -8.55 6.53
N LEU A 118 1.72 -7.42 5.83
CA LEU A 118 1.17 -7.27 4.50
C LEU A 118 2.08 -7.98 3.50
N ASN A 119 1.50 -8.94 2.79
CA ASN A 119 2.15 -9.68 1.71
C ASN A 119 1.22 -9.64 0.50
N ALA A 120 1.68 -9.07 -0.61
CA ALA A 120 0.90 -8.94 -1.83
C ALA A 120 1.78 -8.63 -3.04
N THR A 121 1.26 -8.90 -4.25
CA THR A 121 1.99 -8.65 -5.49
C THR A 121 1.09 -7.97 -6.52
N ALA A 122 1.45 -6.74 -6.95
CA ALA A 122 0.86 -6.13 -8.12
C ALA A 122 1.71 -6.44 -9.36
N LEU A 123 1.09 -7.03 -10.37
CA LEU A 123 1.78 -7.56 -11.54
C LEU A 123 1.92 -6.50 -12.65
N PRO A 124 2.98 -6.58 -13.47
CA PRO A 124 3.08 -5.80 -14.70
C PRO A 124 1.95 -6.14 -15.65
N GLY A 125 1.44 -5.13 -16.33
CA GLY A 125 0.31 -5.32 -17.25
C GLY A 125 -1.01 -5.58 -16.54
N SER A 126 -1.15 -5.24 -15.26
CA SER A 126 -2.39 -5.41 -14.51
C SER A 126 -2.83 -4.14 -13.78
N LEU A 127 -4.14 -3.96 -13.69
CA LEU A 127 -4.80 -2.97 -12.86
C LEU A 127 -5.16 -3.61 -11.52
N THR A 128 -4.45 -3.22 -10.46
CA THR A 128 -4.71 -3.68 -9.09
C THR A 128 -5.48 -2.61 -8.32
N CYS A 129 -6.61 -2.98 -7.71
CA CYS A 129 -7.39 -2.08 -6.86
C CYS A 129 -7.20 -2.41 -5.38
N LEU A 130 -6.72 -1.44 -4.60
CA LEU A 130 -6.62 -1.51 -3.14
C LEU A 130 -7.94 -1.05 -2.51
N ILE A 131 -8.70 -2.00 -2.00
CA ILE A 131 -10.01 -1.80 -1.37
C ILE A 131 -9.87 -1.84 0.15
N GLY A 132 -10.63 -1.01 0.84
CA GLY A 132 -10.69 -0.99 2.30
C GLY A 132 -11.54 0.16 2.81
N HIS A 133 -12.09 0.04 4.01
CA HIS A 133 -12.85 1.12 4.62
C HIS A 133 -12.00 2.38 4.85
N ASN A 134 -12.67 3.51 5.08
CA ASN A 134 -11.95 4.75 5.39
C ASN A 134 -11.15 4.60 6.69
N GLY A 135 -9.90 5.08 6.68
CA GLY A 135 -9.00 4.97 7.84
C GLY A 135 -8.28 3.62 8.01
N THR A 136 -8.46 2.64 7.11
CA THR A 136 -7.74 1.36 7.18
C THR A 136 -6.27 1.44 6.81
N GLY A 137 -5.82 2.58 6.21
CA GLY A 137 -4.42 2.78 5.86
C GLY A 137 -4.07 2.68 4.39
N LYS A 138 -5.05 2.70 3.47
CA LYS A 138 -4.81 2.66 2.01
C LYS A 138 -3.81 3.71 1.55
N SER A 139 -4.07 4.99 1.86
CA SER A 139 -3.15 6.09 1.50
C SER A 139 -1.79 5.98 2.19
N THR A 140 -1.75 5.45 3.43
CA THR A 140 -0.51 5.19 4.15
C THR A 140 0.30 4.12 3.42
N LEU A 141 -0.34 3.04 2.98
CA LEU A 141 0.30 1.97 2.21
C LEU A 141 0.84 2.49 0.88
N LEU A 142 0.04 3.23 0.10
CA LEU A 142 0.49 3.82 -1.17
C LEU A 142 1.68 4.76 -0.98
N ARG A 143 1.67 5.62 0.06
CA ARG A 143 2.80 6.50 0.38
C ARG A 143 4.05 5.73 0.79
N THR A 144 3.89 4.61 1.50
CA THR A 144 5.01 3.73 1.86
C THR A 144 5.59 3.07 0.62
N ILE A 145 4.77 2.55 -0.29
CA ILE A 145 5.20 1.97 -1.58
C ILE A 145 5.91 3.02 -2.45
N ALA A 146 5.42 4.27 -2.45
CA ALA A 146 6.07 5.38 -3.16
C ALA A 146 7.34 5.90 -2.47
N HIS A 147 7.73 5.34 -1.33
CA HIS A 147 8.84 5.80 -0.48
C HIS A 147 8.71 7.28 -0.05
N LEU A 148 7.48 7.80 0.04
CA LEU A 148 7.18 9.12 0.60
C LEU A 148 7.12 9.10 2.13
N GLN A 149 7.04 7.93 2.72
CA GLN A 149 7.20 7.68 4.15
C GLN A 149 7.85 6.29 4.34
N PRO A 150 8.63 6.08 5.41
CA PRO A 150 9.26 4.80 5.67
C PRO A 150 8.21 3.74 6.08
N ALA A 151 8.50 2.48 5.80
CA ALA A 151 7.82 1.35 6.41
C ALA A 151 8.13 1.31 7.90
N LEU A 152 7.24 0.75 8.71
CA LEU A 152 7.52 0.46 10.13
C LEU A 152 8.31 -0.84 10.28
N ASP A 153 8.06 -1.81 9.40
CA ASP A 153 8.75 -3.10 9.31
C ASP A 153 8.53 -3.70 7.93
N GLY A 154 9.34 -4.70 7.55
CA GLY A 154 9.25 -5.37 6.26
C GLY A 154 9.88 -4.59 5.12
N SER A 155 9.60 -5.01 3.89
CA SER A 155 10.24 -4.46 2.68
C SER A 155 9.25 -4.30 1.53
N VAL A 156 9.55 -3.35 0.65
CA VAL A 156 8.86 -3.16 -0.63
C VAL A 156 9.86 -3.29 -1.75
N PHE A 157 9.57 -4.15 -2.70
CA PHE A 157 10.39 -4.34 -3.90
C PHE A 157 9.66 -3.85 -5.15
N ILE A 158 10.39 -3.21 -6.05
CA ILE A 158 9.91 -2.88 -7.39
C ILE A 158 10.80 -3.62 -8.40
N GLY A 159 10.26 -4.68 -8.99
CA GLY A 159 11.09 -5.64 -9.71
C GLY A 159 12.12 -6.28 -8.77
N PRO A 160 13.41 -6.26 -9.13
CA PRO A 160 14.47 -6.81 -8.27
C PRO A 160 14.98 -5.84 -7.19
N ASP A 161 14.57 -4.60 -7.22
CA ASP A 161 15.16 -3.53 -6.40
C ASP A 161 14.33 -3.29 -5.12
N ASP A 162 14.96 -3.32 -3.94
CA ASP A 162 14.39 -2.77 -2.71
C ASP A 162 14.31 -1.24 -2.84
N ILE A 163 13.13 -0.66 -2.60
CA ILE A 163 12.92 0.79 -2.75
C ILE A 163 13.80 1.63 -1.83
N THR A 164 14.18 1.09 -0.68
CA THR A 164 15.03 1.79 0.30
C THR A 164 16.47 1.97 -0.18
N MET A 165 16.91 1.15 -1.13
CA MET A 165 18.24 1.19 -1.74
C MET A 165 18.29 2.09 -2.99
N LEU A 166 17.13 2.56 -3.46
CA LEU A 166 17.03 3.39 -4.65
C LEU A 166 17.28 4.87 -4.33
N ARG A 167 18.12 5.51 -5.14
CA ARG A 167 18.28 6.98 -5.09
C ARG A 167 16.98 7.66 -5.55
N PRO A 168 16.58 8.80 -4.97
CA PRO A 168 15.35 9.51 -5.35
C PRO A 168 15.22 9.79 -6.85
N SER A 169 16.34 10.10 -7.52
CA SER A 169 16.37 10.34 -8.97
C SER A 169 16.09 9.09 -9.80
N ARG A 170 16.41 7.88 -9.30
CA ARG A 170 16.06 6.62 -9.95
C ARG A 170 14.61 6.25 -9.63
N LEU A 171 14.19 6.42 -8.37
CA LEU A 171 12.82 6.12 -7.94
C LEU A 171 11.79 6.95 -8.71
N SER A 172 12.05 8.25 -8.93
CA SER A 172 11.17 9.14 -9.71
C SER A 172 11.04 8.78 -11.20
N ARG A 173 11.91 7.91 -11.72
CA ARG A 173 11.80 7.35 -13.08
C ARG A 173 11.14 5.97 -13.11
N ILE A 174 10.85 5.41 -11.94
CA ILE A 174 10.23 4.08 -11.78
C ILE A 174 8.80 4.20 -11.31
N ILE A 175 8.52 5.12 -10.37
CA ILE A 175 7.20 5.31 -9.77
C ILE A 175 6.70 6.71 -10.04
N SER A 176 5.46 6.83 -10.48
CA SER A 176 4.67 8.06 -10.37
C SER A 176 3.53 7.85 -9.38
N ILE A 177 3.13 8.91 -8.69
CA ILE A 177 2.04 8.88 -7.74
C ILE A 177 1.13 10.09 -7.88
N VAL A 178 -0.18 9.81 -7.87
CA VAL A 178 -1.24 10.82 -7.76
C VAL A 178 -1.86 10.69 -6.38
N LEU A 179 -1.73 11.73 -5.57
CA LEU A 179 -2.32 11.81 -4.24
C LEU A 179 -3.65 12.56 -4.29
N THR A 180 -4.52 12.30 -3.33
CA THR A 180 -5.81 13.00 -3.17
C THR A 180 -5.64 14.49 -2.89
N SER A 181 -4.48 14.91 -2.32
CA SER A 181 -4.19 16.31 -2.04
C SER A 181 -3.82 17.08 -3.31
N ARG A 182 -4.39 18.28 -3.45
CA ARG A 182 -4.11 19.16 -4.61
C ARG A 182 -2.81 19.93 -4.41
N PRO A 183 -2.00 20.08 -5.46
CA PRO A 183 -0.87 21.00 -5.44
C PRO A 183 -1.35 22.46 -5.47
N ASP A 184 -0.64 23.35 -4.77
CA ASP A 184 -0.89 24.78 -4.88
C ASP A 184 -0.22 25.35 -6.15
N ALA A 185 -0.88 25.14 -7.29
CA ALA A 185 -0.39 25.50 -8.61
C ALA A 185 -1.34 26.48 -9.33
N ARG A 186 -2.03 27.35 -8.57
CA ARG A 186 -3.13 28.20 -9.05
C ARG A 186 -2.81 29.04 -10.27
N ASN A 187 -1.59 29.50 -10.41
CA ASN A 187 -1.14 30.41 -11.49
C ASN A 187 -0.64 29.68 -12.74
N MET A 188 -0.48 28.35 -12.67
CA MET A 188 -0.02 27.56 -13.81
C MET A 188 -1.18 27.24 -14.77
N THR A 189 -0.82 27.04 -16.05
CA THR A 189 -1.72 26.40 -17.01
C THR A 189 -1.75 24.88 -16.81
N VAL A 190 -2.71 24.22 -17.43
CA VAL A 190 -2.78 22.75 -17.44
C VAL A 190 -1.52 22.16 -18.07
N GLU A 191 -1.07 22.69 -19.23
CA GLU A 191 0.12 22.21 -19.91
C GLU A 191 1.38 22.39 -19.03
N GLU A 192 1.54 23.53 -18.37
CA GLU A 192 2.66 23.78 -17.44
C GLU A 192 2.64 22.79 -16.25
N LEU A 193 1.47 22.51 -15.67
CA LEU A 193 1.36 21.56 -14.56
C LEU A 193 1.69 20.13 -15.01
N VAL A 194 1.20 19.70 -16.18
CA VAL A 194 1.52 18.39 -16.74
C VAL A 194 3.00 18.28 -17.08
N ALA A 195 3.61 19.36 -17.58
CA ALA A 195 5.03 19.42 -17.90
C ALA A 195 5.94 19.19 -16.68
N LEU A 196 5.48 19.45 -15.45
CA LEU A 196 6.22 19.09 -14.24
C LEU A 196 6.42 17.56 -14.11
N GLY A 197 5.62 16.74 -14.78
CA GLY A 197 5.85 15.31 -14.89
C GLY A 197 7.18 14.96 -15.54
N ARG A 198 7.75 15.87 -16.35
CA ARG A 198 9.06 15.68 -17.00
C ARG A 198 10.25 16.05 -16.10
N ALA A 199 10.01 16.56 -14.89
CA ALA A 199 11.08 16.98 -13.98
C ALA A 199 12.21 15.93 -13.77
N PRO A 200 11.96 14.61 -13.70
CA PRO A 200 13.03 13.62 -13.59
C PRO A 200 13.96 13.52 -14.80
N TYR A 201 13.59 14.12 -15.93
CA TYR A 201 14.33 14.04 -17.21
C TYR A 201 14.92 15.38 -17.63
N THR A 202 14.39 16.48 -17.11
CA THR A 202 14.93 17.81 -17.34
C THR A 202 16.11 18.07 -16.39
N GLY A 203 17.18 18.70 -16.89
CA GLY A 203 18.32 19.05 -16.05
C GLY A 203 17.97 20.14 -15.02
N PHE A 204 18.98 20.67 -14.35
CA PHE A 204 18.87 21.70 -13.30
C PHE A 204 18.01 22.91 -13.71
N TRP A 205 18.05 23.30 -14.97
CA TRP A 205 17.30 24.45 -15.51
C TRP A 205 15.85 24.12 -15.90
N GLY A 206 15.39 22.89 -15.75
CA GLY A 206 14.01 22.50 -16.06
C GLY A 206 13.58 22.68 -17.51
N ARG A 207 14.52 22.80 -18.47
CA ARG A 207 14.22 23.03 -19.89
C ARG A 207 13.67 21.77 -20.54
N LEU A 208 12.48 21.89 -21.15
CA LEU A 208 11.86 20.82 -21.90
C LEU A 208 12.46 20.72 -23.30
N SER A 209 12.83 19.52 -23.72
CA SER A 209 13.16 19.19 -25.11
C SER A 209 11.92 19.18 -26.00
N SER A 210 12.09 19.00 -27.32
CA SER A 210 10.97 18.77 -28.27
C SER A 210 10.20 17.50 -27.90
N ASP A 211 10.92 16.45 -27.52
CA ASP A 211 10.33 15.16 -27.15
C ASP A 211 9.53 15.25 -25.85
N ASP A 212 10.05 15.99 -24.84
CA ASP A 212 9.30 16.24 -23.61
C ASP A 212 7.95 16.95 -23.88
N ARG A 213 7.96 17.95 -24.77
CA ARG A 213 6.72 18.67 -25.15
C ARG A 213 5.74 17.75 -25.88
N LEU A 214 6.24 16.86 -26.73
CA LEU A 214 5.40 15.85 -27.38
C LEU A 214 4.75 14.91 -26.37
N ILE A 215 5.52 14.40 -25.41
CA ILE A 215 5.03 13.53 -24.32
C ILE A 215 3.97 14.26 -23.49
N VAL A 216 4.20 15.53 -23.15
CA VAL A 216 3.21 16.34 -22.40
C VAL A 216 1.89 16.44 -23.16
N ARG A 217 1.92 16.74 -24.46
CA ARG A 217 0.70 16.82 -25.29
C ARG A 217 -0.01 15.49 -25.37
N GLN A 218 0.71 14.41 -25.66
CA GLN A 218 0.14 13.05 -25.72
C GLN A 218 -0.51 12.65 -24.38
N SER A 219 0.11 13.02 -23.26
CA SER A 219 -0.45 12.75 -21.93
C SER A 219 -1.74 13.53 -21.68
N ILE A 220 -1.83 14.78 -22.13
CA ILE A 220 -3.03 15.62 -22.05
C ILE A 220 -4.15 15.04 -22.96
N GLU A 221 -3.81 14.61 -24.15
CA GLU A 221 -4.73 14.00 -25.11
C GLU A 221 -5.30 12.67 -24.58
N SER A 222 -4.45 11.80 -24.00
CA SER A 222 -4.86 10.47 -23.52
C SER A 222 -5.91 10.50 -22.42
N VAL A 223 -5.98 11.58 -21.62
CA VAL A 223 -7.02 11.77 -20.59
C VAL A 223 -8.19 12.67 -21.06
N GLY A 224 -8.19 13.08 -22.34
CA GLY A 224 -9.28 13.84 -22.93
C GLY A 224 -9.40 15.30 -22.48
N ILE A 225 -8.29 15.95 -22.09
CA ILE A 225 -8.29 17.35 -21.61
C ILE A 225 -7.56 18.33 -22.55
N ALA A 226 -7.29 17.94 -23.78
CA ALA A 226 -6.60 18.79 -24.77
C ALA A 226 -7.22 20.19 -24.93
N PRO A 227 -8.56 20.37 -24.95
CA PRO A 227 -9.17 21.70 -25.03
C PRO A 227 -8.88 22.61 -23.83
N MET A 228 -8.36 22.07 -22.76
CA MET A 228 -8.09 22.79 -21.50
C MET A 228 -6.61 23.12 -21.31
N ALA A 229 -5.74 22.75 -22.25
CA ALA A 229 -4.27 22.84 -22.09
C ALA A 229 -3.79 24.24 -21.64
N GLU A 230 -4.38 25.30 -22.16
CA GLU A 230 -4.06 26.69 -21.87
C GLU A 230 -4.84 27.28 -20.69
N ARG A 231 -5.87 26.57 -20.17
CA ARG A 231 -6.64 27.06 -19.02
C ARG A 231 -5.81 27.06 -17.75
N ARG A 232 -6.08 28.05 -16.88
CA ARG A 232 -5.44 28.11 -15.57
C ARG A 232 -5.99 27.07 -14.63
N VAL A 233 -5.13 26.44 -13.87
CA VAL A 233 -5.47 25.38 -12.88
C VAL A 233 -6.52 25.84 -11.88
N CYS A 234 -6.49 27.12 -11.47
CA CYS A 234 -7.49 27.68 -10.54
C CYS A 234 -8.93 27.74 -11.09
N SER A 235 -9.11 27.59 -12.41
CA SER A 235 -10.42 27.61 -13.06
C SER A 235 -11.03 26.21 -13.28
N LEU A 236 -10.34 25.17 -12.86
CA LEU A 236 -10.75 23.80 -13.10
C LEU A 236 -11.71 23.29 -12.01
N SER A 237 -12.68 22.49 -12.43
CA SER A 237 -13.45 21.65 -11.52
C SER A 237 -12.59 20.56 -10.88
N ASP A 238 -13.09 19.90 -9.84
CA ASP A 238 -12.39 18.85 -9.15
C ASP A 238 -12.08 17.66 -10.06
N GLY A 239 -13.04 17.27 -10.90
CA GLY A 239 -12.85 16.18 -11.87
C GLY A 239 -11.87 16.54 -13.00
N GLU A 240 -11.91 17.80 -13.50
CA GLU A 240 -10.93 18.27 -14.48
C GLU A 240 -9.52 18.26 -13.89
N MET A 241 -9.37 18.74 -12.64
CA MET A 241 -8.09 18.73 -11.94
C MET A 241 -7.55 17.31 -11.73
N GLN A 242 -8.42 16.36 -11.42
CA GLN A 242 -8.04 14.95 -11.28
C GLN A 242 -7.45 14.40 -12.60
N LYS A 243 -8.09 14.68 -13.72
CA LYS A 243 -7.58 14.31 -15.06
C LYS A 243 -6.22 14.95 -15.34
N VAL A 244 -6.01 16.22 -14.95
CA VAL A 244 -4.71 16.91 -15.07
C VAL A 244 -3.62 16.22 -14.25
N MET A 245 -3.93 15.81 -13.01
CA MET A 245 -2.96 15.09 -12.17
C MET A 245 -2.59 13.72 -12.75
N ILE A 246 -3.55 13.04 -13.37
CA ILE A 246 -3.28 11.78 -14.08
C ILE A 246 -2.42 12.04 -15.32
N ALA A 247 -2.73 13.06 -16.14
CA ALA A 247 -1.90 13.44 -17.27
C ALA A 247 -0.46 13.74 -16.85
N LYS A 248 -0.27 14.46 -15.74
CA LYS A 248 1.05 14.71 -15.16
C LYS A 248 1.79 13.41 -14.79
N SER A 249 1.07 12.45 -14.20
CA SER A 249 1.64 11.13 -13.88
C SER A 249 2.02 10.36 -15.15
N LEU A 250 1.21 10.41 -16.21
CA LEU A 250 1.51 9.79 -17.51
C LEU A 250 2.72 10.44 -18.18
N ALA A 251 2.83 11.78 -18.12
CA ALA A 251 3.97 12.52 -18.67
C ALA A 251 5.30 12.13 -18.00
N GLN A 252 5.28 11.61 -16.79
CA GLN A 252 6.47 11.08 -16.11
C GLN A 252 6.98 9.78 -16.73
N GLN A 253 6.17 9.07 -17.55
CA GLN A 253 6.54 7.84 -18.27
C GLN A 253 7.15 6.74 -17.40
N THR A 254 6.61 6.54 -16.20
CA THR A 254 7.07 5.50 -15.28
C THR A 254 6.40 4.15 -15.59
N PRO A 255 7.09 3.01 -15.34
CA PRO A 255 6.48 1.68 -15.44
C PRO A 255 5.46 1.40 -14.33
N VAL A 256 5.56 2.07 -13.18
CA VAL A 256 4.65 1.92 -12.04
C VAL A 256 3.88 3.22 -11.81
N ILE A 257 2.56 3.11 -11.69
CA ILE A 257 1.66 4.23 -11.41
C ILE A 257 0.84 3.90 -10.16
N LEU A 258 0.93 4.77 -9.16
CA LEU A 258 0.14 4.71 -7.92
C LEU A 258 -0.89 5.83 -7.91
N LEU A 259 -2.16 5.52 -7.58
CA LEU A 259 -3.22 6.52 -7.52
C LEU A 259 -4.01 6.37 -6.21
N ASP A 260 -4.09 7.47 -5.45
CA ASP A 260 -4.83 7.51 -4.20
C ASP A 260 -6.21 8.12 -4.43
N GLU A 261 -7.25 7.26 -4.42
CA GLU A 261 -8.66 7.59 -4.67
C GLU A 261 -8.91 8.42 -5.94
N PRO A 262 -8.44 7.97 -7.13
CA PRO A 262 -8.49 8.79 -8.34
C PRO A 262 -9.92 9.05 -8.86
N THR A 263 -10.91 8.31 -8.38
CA THR A 263 -12.32 8.41 -8.80
C THR A 263 -13.18 9.27 -7.86
N ALA A 264 -12.62 9.77 -6.74
CA ALA A 264 -13.41 10.41 -5.67
C ALA A 264 -14.21 11.64 -6.11
N PHE A 265 -13.71 12.38 -7.10
CA PHE A 265 -14.32 13.64 -7.54
C PHE A 265 -14.98 13.55 -8.93
N LEU A 266 -15.15 12.33 -9.45
CA LEU A 266 -15.74 12.09 -10.76
C LEU A 266 -17.20 11.67 -10.61
N ASP A 267 -18.04 12.08 -11.56
CA ASP A 267 -19.35 11.51 -11.78
C ASP A 267 -19.27 10.08 -12.29
N PHE A 268 -20.38 9.37 -12.31
CA PHE A 268 -20.38 7.95 -12.67
C PHE A 268 -19.77 7.67 -14.06
N PRO A 269 -20.14 8.39 -15.16
CA PRO A 269 -19.49 8.20 -16.45
C PRO A 269 -17.98 8.47 -16.40
N GLY A 270 -17.57 9.55 -15.73
CA GLY A 270 -16.15 9.89 -15.59
C GLY A 270 -15.34 8.86 -14.82
N LYS A 271 -15.94 8.18 -13.83
CA LYS A 271 -15.30 7.05 -13.12
C LYS A 271 -15.04 5.88 -14.08
N ILE A 272 -16.04 5.50 -14.87
CA ILE A 272 -15.92 4.40 -15.84
C ILE A 272 -14.85 4.72 -16.87
N ASP A 273 -14.90 5.93 -17.47
CA ASP A 273 -13.91 6.37 -18.46
C ASP A 273 -12.49 6.30 -17.91
N LEU A 274 -12.29 6.74 -16.67
CA LEU A 274 -10.99 6.67 -16.01
C LEU A 274 -10.54 5.23 -15.77
N MET A 275 -11.42 4.36 -15.27
CA MET A 275 -11.05 2.97 -15.00
C MET A 275 -10.69 2.24 -16.31
N LEU A 276 -11.44 2.46 -17.39
CA LEU A 276 -11.14 1.92 -18.72
C LEU A 276 -9.81 2.46 -19.29
N LEU A 277 -9.51 3.75 -19.06
CA LEU A 277 -8.21 4.32 -19.42
C LEU A 277 -7.08 3.63 -18.67
N LEU A 278 -7.21 3.48 -17.34
CA LEU A 278 -6.18 2.84 -16.52
C LEU A 278 -6.00 1.36 -16.89
N GLN A 279 -7.08 0.65 -17.15
CA GLN A 279 -7.04 -0.74 -17.62
C GLN A 279 -6.31 -0.85 -18.97
N ARG A 280 -6.63 0.02 -19.94
CA ARG A 280 -5.92 0.07 -21.23
C ARG A 280 -4.43 0.35 -21.05
N LEU A 281 -4.05 1.32 -20.21
CA LEU A 281 -2.66 1.64 -19.93
C LEU A 281 -1.92 0.45 -19.25
N ALA A 282 -2.60 -0.27 -18.37
CA ALA A 282 -2.05 -1.48 -17.78
C ALA A 282 -1.78 -2.54 -18.86
N HIS A 283 -2.79 -2.89 -19.65
CA HIS A 283 -2.74 -4.02 -20.59
C HIS A 283 -1.86 -3.71 -21.81
N GLU A 284 -2.08 -2.56 -22.48
CA GLU A 284 -1.41 -2.23 -23.74
C GLU A 284 0.03 -1.73 -23.51
N GLU A 285 0.26 -0.89 -22.50
CA GLU A 285 1.58 -0.35 -22.20
C GLU A 285 2.37 -1.17 -21.17
N ARG A 286 1.79 -2.28 -20.70
CA ARG A 286 2.40 -3.20 -19.72
C ARG A 286 2.82 -2.50 -18.42
N LYS A 287 2.06 -1.49 -18.01
CA LYS A 287 2.29 -0.77 -16.76
C LYS A 287 1.76 -1.56 -15.55
N THR A 288 2.43 -1.42 -14.42
CA THR A 288 1.90 -1.86 -13.12
C THR A 288 1.10 -0.71 -12.53
N ILE A 289 -0.22 -0.85 -12.43
CA ILE A 289 -1.08 0.20 -11.89
C ILE A 289 -1.72 -0.29 -10.59
N LEU A 290 -1.50 0.45 -9.52
CA LEU A 290 -2.12 0.22 -8.22
C LEU A 290 -2.89 1.47 -7.81
N LEU A 291 -4.20 1.36 -7.66
CA LEU A 291 -5.04 2.45 -7.18
C LEU A 291 -5.78 2.07 -5.90
N SER A 292 -5.97 3.04 -5.00
CA SER A 292 -6.90 2.89 -3.88
C SER A 292 -8.28 3.39 -4.26
N THR A 293 -9.30 2.69 -3.80
CA THR A 293 -10.69 3.13 -3.94
C THR A 293 -11.54 2.58 -2.79
N HIS A 294 -12.67 3.22 -2.53
CA HIS A 294 -13.74 2.71 -1.68
C HIS A 294 -14.95 2.19 -2.47
N ASP A 295 -14.90 2.34 -3.79
CA ASP A 295 -15.94 1.89 -4.72
C ASP A 295 -15.68 0.42 -5.09
N LEU A 296 -16.25 -0.48 -4.27
CA LEU A 296 -16.07 -1.93 -4.42
C LEU A 296 -16.64 -2.43 -5.74
N GLU A 297 -17.83 -1.94 -6.13
CA GLU A 297 -18.54 -2.44 -7.31
C GLU A 297 -17.76 -2.13 -8.60
N THR A 298 -17.29 -0.89 -8.74
CA THR A 298 -16.44 -0.51 -9.89
C THR A 298 -15.14 -1.31 -9.90
N ALA A 299 -14.53 -1.54 -8.74
CA ALA A 299 -13.28 -2.30 -8.66
C ALA A 299 -13.49 -3.79 -9.02
N LEU A 300 -14.58 -4.41 -8.56
CA LEU A 300 -14.92 -5.80 -8.91
C LEU A 300 -15.09 -6.02 -10.42
N GLN A 301 -15.63 -5.01 -11.13
CA GLN A 301 -15.91 -5.08 -12.56
C GLN A 301 -14.71 -4.73 -13.46
N THR A 302 -13.71 -4.02 -12.93
CA THR A 302 -12.65 -3.45 -13.78
C THR A 302 -11.24 -3.89 -13.38
N ALA A 303 -11.02 -4.32 -12.15
CA ALA A 303 -9.68 -4.70 -11.70
C ALA A 303 -9.32 -6.12 -12.14
N ASP A 304 -8.06 -6.31 -12.53
CA ASP A 304 -7.49 -7.65 -12.74
C ASP A 304 -7.19 -8.33 -11.40
N ARG A 305 -6.80 -7.54 -10.40
CA ARG A 305 -6.51 -8.00 -9.04
C ARG A 305 -7.05 -7.03 -8.00
N LEU A 306 -7.40 -7.58 -6.85
CA LEU A 306 -7.80 -6.81 -5.68
C LEU A 306 -6.82 -7.04 -4.53
N TRP A 307 -6.48 -5.96 -3.86
CA TRP A 307 -5.87 -5.96 -2.54
C TRP A 307 -6.92 -5.51 -1.53
N LEU A 308 -7.55 -6.46 -0.86
CA LEU A 308 -8.60 -6.19 0.12
C LEU A 308 -7.99 -6.00 1.51
N LEU A 309 -7.94 -4.76 1.98
CA LEU A 309 -7.42 -4.38 3.29
C LEU A 309 -8.56 -4.33 4.32
N ALA A 310 -8.71 -5.40 5.08
CA ALA A 310 -9.75 -5.55 6.09
C ALA A 310 -9.17 -6.07 7.40
N ASN A 311 -9.64 -5.55 8.53
CA ASN A 311 -9.23 -5.98 9.88
C ASN A 311 -7.71 -6.02 10.11
N GLY A 312 -6.96 -5.12 9.44
CA GLY A 312 -5.49 -5.05 9.50
C GLY A 312 -4.77 -6.16 8.74
N ALA A 313 -5.49 -6.98 7.96
CA ALA A 313 -4.94 -7.96 7.04
C ALA A 313 -5.14 -7.53 5.59
N LEU A 314 -4.26 -7.96 4.70
CA LEU A 314 -4.35 -7.75 3.26
C LEU A 314 -4.58 -9.08 2.58
N HIS A 315 -5.67 -9.18 1.82
CA HIS A 315 -5.99 -10.34 0.99
C HIS A 315 -5.74 -9.94 -0.48
N ASP A 316 -4.85 -10.67 -1.16
CA ASP A 316 -4.46 -10.44 -2.55
C ASP A 316 -4.99 -11.58 -3.42
N GLY A 317 -5.73 -11.25 -4.46
CA GLY A 317 -6.28 -12.22 -5.41
C GLY A 317 -7.02 -11.55 -6.55
N THR A 318 -7.48 -12.33 -7.52
CA THR A 318 -8.45 -11.86 -8.50
C THR A 318 -9.81 -11.61 -7.81
N PRO A 319 -10.71 -10.79 -8.41
CA PRO A 319 -12.06 -10.59 -7.85
C PRO A 319 -12.80 -11.91 -7.58
N HIS A 320 -12.71 -12.88 -8.49
CA HIS A 320 -13.36 -14.20 -8.31
C HIS A 320 -12.72 -15.03 -7.21
N GLU A 321 -11.38 -15.09 -7.12
CA GLU A 321 -10.70 -15.81 -6.04
C GLU A 321 -11.09 -15.27 -4.66
N LEU A 322 -11.16 -13.94 -4.48
CA LEU A 322 -11.55 -13.35 -3.20
C LEU A 322 -13.05 -13.54 -2.89
N ALA A 323 -13.89 -13.58 -3.94
CA ALA A 323 -15.30 -13.89 -3.82
C ALA A 323 -15.52 -15.35 -3.39
N ASP A 324 -14.84 -16.32 -4.02
CA ASP A 324 -14.95 -17.74 -3.70
C ASP A 324 -14.47 -18.06 -2.28
N LEU A 325 -13.42 -17.37 -1.83
CA LEU A 325 -12.89 -17.47 -0.47
C LEU A 325 -13.79 -16.78 0.59
N GLY A 326 -14.85 -16.05 0.16
CA GLY A 326 -15.78 -15.38 1.05
C GLY A 326 -15.30 -14.03 1.59
N PHE A 327 -14.11 -13.55 1.22
CA PHE A 327 -13.57 -12.29 1.73
C PHE A 327 -14.38 -11.06 1.32
N ILE A 328 -15.05 -11.11 0.15
CA ILE A 328 -15.92 -10.03 -0.32
C ILE A 328 -17.21 -10.00 0.51
N ASP A 329 -17.82 -11.16 0.80
CA ASP A 329 -18.99 -11.26 1.66
C ASP A 329 -18.70 -10.70 3.07
N ASP A 330 -17.57 -11.10 3.65
CA ASP A 330 -17.12 -10.62 4.96
C ASP A 330 -16.86 -9.10 4.98
N TYR A 331 -16.32 -8.56 3.89
CA TYR A 331 -16.08 -7.14 3.75
C TYR A 331 -17.38 -6.33 3.65
N ILE A 332 -18.37 -6.82 2.90
CA ILE A 332 -19.68 -6.20 2.77
C ILE A 332 -20.41 -6.24 4.12
N GLY A 333 -20.41 -7.37 4.82
CA GLY A 333 -20.86 -7.55 6.21
C GLY A 333 -22.29 -7.10 6.53
N ARG A 334 -23.19 -6.92 5.53
CA ARG A 334 -24.54 -6.39 5.69
C ARG A 334 -25.61 -7.45 5.37
N LYS A 335 -26.55 -7.69 6.33
CA LYS A 335 -27.62 -8.68 6.19
C LYS A 335 -28.60 -8.42 5.04
N ASN A 336 -28.75 -7.16 4.60
CA ASN A 336 -29.70 -6.75 3.55
C ASN A 336 -29.02 -6.58 2.18
N VAL A 337 -27.78 -7.04 2.04
CA VAL A 337 -27.02 -6.97 0.80
C VAL A 337 -26.64 -8.37 0.39
N LYS A 338 -26.99 -8.75 -0.82
CA LYS A 338 -26.59 -10.02 -1.42
C LYS A 338 -25.47 -9.76 -2.44
N PHE A 339 -24.39 -10.49 -2.30
CA PHE A 339 -23.32 -10.50 -3.27
C PHE A 339 -23.47 -11.70 -4.21
N ASP A 340 -23.50 -11.45 -5.49
CA ASP A 340 -23.53 -12.47 -6.53
C ASP A 340 -22.10 -12.73 -7.01
N ARG A 341 -21.60 -13.94 -6.74
CA ARG A 341 -20.20 -14.31 -7.04
C ARG A 341 -19.95 -14.59 -8.52
N GLU A 342 -21.00 -14.98 -9.27
CA GLU A 342 -20.86 -15.23 -10.72
C GLU A 342 -20.76 -13.92 -11.50
N THR A 343 -21.60 -12.96 -11.15
CA THR A 343 -21.65 -11.65 -11.83
C THR A 343 -20.81 -10.57 -11.16
N LEU A 344 -20.22 -10.87 -9.98
CA LEU A 344 -19.49 -9.95 -9.11
C LEU A 344 -20.30 -8.66 -8.83
N SER A 345 -21.62 -8.80 -8.68
CA SER A 345 -22.54 -7.67 -8.47
C SER A 345 -23.13 -7.66 -7.06
N ILE A 346 -23.45 -6.45 -6.59
CA ILE A 346 -24.04 -6.21 -5.28
C ILE A 346 -25.52 -5.87 -5.46
N GLN A 347 -26.38 -6.67 -4.82
CA GLN A 347 -27.84 -6.50 -4.87
C GLN A 347 -28.37 -6.10 -3.48
N ILE A 348 -29.27 -5.15 -3.44
CA ILE A 348 -29.96 -4.71 -2.22
C ILE A 348 -31.30 -5.45 -2.17
N ASN A 349 -31.54 -6.23 -1.09
CA ASN A 349 -32.80 -6.95 -0.85
C ASN A 349 -33.88 -6.02 -0.30
#